data_978b1b06d03e1d62ab98cfd82dcf5f1b
#
_entry.id   978b1b06d03e1d62ab98cfd82dcf5f1b
#
_cell.length_a   1.000
_cell.length_b   1.000
_cell.length_c   1.000
_cell.angle_alpha   90.00
_cell.angle_beta   90.00
_cell.angle_gamma   90.00
#
_symmetry.space_group_name_H-M   'P 1'
#
loop_
_entity.id
_entity.type
_entity.pdbx_description
1 polymer ?
#
loop_
_entity_poly.entity_id
_entity_poly.type
_entity_poly.pdbx_seq_one_letter_code
_entity_poly.pdbx_strand_id
1 'polypeptide(L)'
;MRDGVSVRGRVGALAEFRTSRWVVPCGALIAFAPIVLVCALQAPMYPMSPDEQMQALYASGRYLASGPNWLMPYSLAPISVPLSLLYRLLPQLPWYPLMLLILIGASWSISLIQVMRSRMNDPSCLSLVTIFLACDVISTMYLTFTIVSFLTVSAGLMLLVGRSAFARDPRVHASDVVGLVLIVLGYALRPESGQVAFVLFSPFALWVLVANRNVASISRMLAAVLGVALCAGVGQAAYRSTPGWETYPDYLAAGRRSLDYPDLPVEEVRAIAPELSEEDVALLHEWMFIDEDVFGIDFFSRYGEAREHISLDNARDALGAKTTYALIGLTAAMAACAWALTGDIGRRDGVCLLAFGVVLMLLVSCALLILRARVRVHVVMPWRSAR
;
A
#
# COMPACT_ATOMS: atom_id res chain seq x y z
N MET A 1 43.31 31.83 12.62
CA MET A 1 42.19 32.64 12.13
C MET A 1 41.79 32.20 10.72
N ARG A 2 41.25 31.00 10.58
CA ARG A 2 40.64 30.49 9.35
C ARG A 2 39.54 29.56 9.82
N ASP A 3 38.39 29.58 9.14
CA ASP A 3 37.25 28.66 9.19
C ASP A 3 35.96 29.11 9.90
N GLY A 4 35.76 30.43 10.15
CA GLY A 4 34.45 30.93 10.61
C GLY A 4 33.41 31.23 9.55
N VAL A 5 33.72 31.09 8.24
CA VAL A 5 32.85 31.54 7.12
C VAL A 5 31.92 30.46 6.64
N SER A 6 32.12 29.18 6.99
CA SER A 6 31.47 28.07 6.24
C SER A 6 30.08 27.66 6.71
N VAL A 7 29.76 27.77 8.00
CA VAL A 7 28.50 27.16 8.52
C VAL A 7 27.27 28.07 8.31
N ARG A 8 27.39 29.38 8.52
CA ARG A 8 26.26 30.32 8.31
C ARG A 8 25.84 30.43 6.84
N GLY A 9 26.81 30.36 5.92
CA GLY A 9 26.51 30.37 4.47
C GLY A 9 25.77 29.11 3.99
N ARG A 10 26.09 27.94 4.57
CA ARG A 10 25.42 26.66 4.19
C ARG A 10 23.98 26.59 4.70
N VAL A 11 23.70 27.10 5.87
CA VAL A 11 22.33 27.13 6.42
C VAL A 11 21.41 28.03 5.58
N GLY A 12 21.92 29.16 5.08
CA GLY A 12 21.18 30.03 4.15
C GLY A 12 20.87 29.34 2.81
N ALA A 13 21.83 28.67 2.21
CA ALA A 13 21.66 28.01 0.92
C ALA A 13 20.67 26.86 0.95
N LEU A 14 20.62 26.06 2.01
CA LEU A 14 19.62 24.99 2.19
C LEU A 14 18.21 25.55 2.41
N ALA A 15 18.07 26.64 3.17
CA ALA A 15 16.79 27.29 3.37
C ALA A 15 16.24 27.86 2.05
N GLU A 16 17.09 28.47 1.23
CA GLU A 16 16.72 28.96 -0.12
C GLU A 16 16.37 27.81 -1.06
N PHE A 17 17.13 26.70 -1.01
CA PHE A 17 16.82 25.52 -1.83
C PHE A 17 15.44 24.95 -1.49
N ARG A 18 15.06 24.84 -0.22
CA ARG A 18 13.77 24.30 0.25
C ARG A 18 12.56 25.07 -0.31
N THR A 19 12.71 26.36 -0.56
CA THR A 19 11.66 27.21 -1.12
C THR A 19 11.75 27.35 -2.65
N SER A 20 12.83 26.86 -3.25
CA SER A 20 13.09 27.00 -4.66
C SER A 20 12.23 26.04 -5.51
N ARG A 21 12.06 26.39 -6.78
CA ARG A 21 11.42 25.52 -7.79
C ARG A 21 12.21 24.22 -8.05
N TRP A 22 13.49 24.18 -7.70
CA TRP A 22 14.37 23.05 -7.92
C TRP A 22 14.13 21.86 -6.98
N VAL A 23 13.43 22.06 -5.86
CA VAL A 23 13.08 20.95 -4.94
C VAL A 23 12.26 19.86 -5.63
N VAL A 24 11.36 20.23 -6.56
CA VAL A 24 10.53 19.25 -7.27
C VAL A 24 11.33 18.36 -8.19
N PRO A 25 12.11 18.90 -9.18
CA PRO A 25 12.92 18.03 -10.05
C PRO A 25 14.00 17.26 -9.28
N CYS A 26 14.62 17.85 -8.26
CA CYS A 26 15.61 17.14 -7.44
C CYS A 26 14.96 15.99 -6.64
N GLY A 27 13.83 16.22 -6.01
CA GLY A 27 13.10 15.16 -5.29
C GLY A 27 12.66 14.02 -6.21
N ALA A 28 12.22 14.35 -7.42
CA ALA A 28 11.88 13.34 -8.43
C ALA A 28 13.13 12.56 -8.88
N LEU A 29 14.22 13.23 -9.21
CA LEU A 29 15.48 12.57 -9.61
C LEU A 29 16.00 11.64 -8.50
N ILE A 30 15.97 12.10 -7.26
CA ILE A 30 16.41 11.30 -6.10
C ILE A 30 15.52 10.06 -5.94
N ALA A 31 14.20 10.17 -6.11
CA ALA A 31 13.29 9.05 -5.99
C ALA A 31 13.38 8.05 -7.14
N PHE A 32 13.62 8.52 -8.36
CA PHE A 32 13.75 7.61 -9.51
C PHE A 32 15.16 7.01 -9.66
N ALA A 33 16.18 7.57 -9.01
CA ALA A 33 17.54 7.05 -9.08
C ALA A 33 17.69 5.60 -8.57
N PRO A 34 17.11 5.20 -7.41
CA PRO A 34 17.12 3.81 -6.98
C PRO A 34 16.45 2.86 -7.99
N ILE A 35 15.32 3.28 -8.56
CA ILE A 35 14.59 2.48 -9.56
C ILE A 35 15.46 2.25 -10.81
N VAL A 36 16.06 3.32 -11.34
CA VAL A 36 16.96 3.24 -12.49
C VAL A 36 18.18 2.37 -12.17
N LEU A 37 18.76 2.52 -10.97
CA LEU A 37 19.90 1.74 -10.52
C LEU A 37 19.57 0.25 -10.42
N VAL A 38 18.46 -0.10 -9.79
CA VAL A 38 17.98 -1.50 -9.67
C VAL A 38 17.76 -2.12 -11.05
N CYS A 39 17.12 -1.38 -11.96
CA CYS A 39 16.92 -1.83 -13.34
C CYS A 39 18.23 -1.95 -14.12
N ALA A 40 19.12 -0.95 -14.03
CA ALA A 40 20.38 -0.93 -14.76
C ALA A 40 21.37 -2.02 -14.31
N LEU A 41 21.40 -2.31 -13.02
CA LEU A 41 22.21 -3.40 -12.46
C LEU A 41 21.59 -4.77 -12.68
N GLN A 42 20.42 -4.84 -13.33
CA GLN A 42 19.64 -6.08 -13.45
C GLN A 42 19.48 -6.80 -12.10
N ALA A 43 19.36 -6.00 -11.03
CA ALA A 43 19.15 -6.54 -9.71
C ALA A 43 17.86 -7.33 -9.71
N PRO A 44 17.82 -8.51 -9.05
CA PRO A 44 16.64 -9.32 -9.04
C PRO A 44 15.49 -8.58 -8.37
N MET A 45 14.37 -8.44 -9.07
CA MET A 45 13.10 -8.03 -8.48
C MET A 45 12.37 -9.29 -8.06
N TYR A 46 12.07 -9.39 -6.78
CA TYR A 46 11.41 -10.55 -6.22
C TYR A 46 9.90 -10.30 -6.18
N PRO A 47 9.09 -10.94 -7.04
CA PRO A 47 7.65 -10.97 -6.83
C PRO A 47 7.37 -11.67 -5.50
N MET A 48 6.57 -11.05 -4.66
CA MET A 48 6.26 -11.61 -3.34
C MET A 48 5.22 -12.71 -3.40
N SER A 49 4.45 -12.75 -4.48
CA SER A 49 3.43 -13.75 -4.75
C SER A 49 3.28 -13.96 -6.26
N PRO A 50 2.69 -15.07 -6.71
CA PRO A 50 2.36 -15.28 -8.12
C PRO A 50 1.32 -14.28 -8.65
N ASP A 51 0.66 -13.54 -7.76
CA ASP A 51 -0.40 -12.57 -8.12
C ASP A 51 0.10 -11.49 -9.08
N GLU A 52 1.34 -11.00 -8.91
CA GLU A 52 1.91 -9.99 -9.80
C GLU A 52 2.06 -10.51 -11.24
N GLN A 53 2.50 -11.75 -11.39
CA GLN A 53 2.62 -12.40 -12.70
C GLN A 53 1.25 -12.63 -13.32
N MET A 54 0.30 -13.11 -12.51
CA MET A 54 -1.07 -13.33 -12.94
C MET A 54 -1.71 -12.01 -13.43
N GLN A 55 -1.59 -10.92 -12.68
CA GLN A 55 -2.08 -9.60 -13.09
C GLN A 55 -1.49 -9.15 -14.43
N ALA A 56 -0.18 -9.32 -14.63
CA ALA A 56 0.48 -8.98 -15.88
C ALA A 56 -0.01 -9.85 -17.06
N LEU A 57 -0.22 -11.15 -16.82
CA LEU A 57 -0.72 -12.09 -17.81
C LEU A 57 -2.18 -11.79 -18.20
N TYR A 58 -3.05 -11.47 -17.26
CA TYR A 58 -4.43 -11.04 -17.54
C TYR A 58 -4.45 -9.75 -18.35
N ALA A 59 -3.75 -8.72 -17.89
CA ALA A 59 -3.72 -7.43 -18.57
C ALA A 59 -3.21 -7.53 -20.01
N SER A 60 -2.17 -8.36 -20.24
CA SER A 60 -1.59 -8.57 -21.56
C SER A 60 -2.39 -9.55 -22.45
N GLY A 61 -3.37 -10.26 -21.88
CA GLY A 61 -4.16 -11.28 -22.59
C GLY A 61 -3.40 -12.59 -22.85
N ARG A 62 -2.23 -12.78 -22.22
CA ARG A 62 -1.42 -13.99 -22.43
C ARG A 62 -1.90 -15.18 -21.61
N TYR A 63 -2.68 -14.95 -20.55
CA TYR A 63 -3.18 -16.02 -19.68
C TYR A 63 -4.26 -16.87 -20.34
N LEU A 64 -5.25 -16.22 -20.97
CA LEU A 64 -6.42 -16.89 -21.56
C LEU A 64 -6.39 -16.93 -23.10
N ALA A 65 -5.33 -16.48 -23.73
CA ALA A 65 -5.23 -16.32 -25.19
C ALA A 65 -6.39 -15.50 -25.84
N SER A 66 -7.15 -14.77 -25.00
CA SER A 66 -8.32 -13.99 -25.42
C SER A 66 -7.99 -12.54 -25.79
N GLY A 67 -6.69 -12.17 -25.73
CA GLY A 67 -6.21 -10.81 -25.88
C GLY A 67 -6.27 -10.00 -24.58
N PRO A 68 -5.73 -8.76 -24.58
CA PRO A 68 -5.66 -7.91 -23.40
C PRO A 68 -7.03 -7.70 -22.77
N ASN A 69 -7.13 -8.06 -21.48
CA ASN A 69 -8.38 -8.01 -20.72
C ASN A 69 -8.31 -6.92 -19.65
N TRP A 70 -9.39 -6.17 -19.46
CA TRP A 70 -9.51 -5.17 -18.43
C TRP A 70 -10.10 -5.73 -17.11
N LEU A 71 -10.70 -6.93 -17.16
CA LEU A 71 -11.14 -7.64 -15.97
C LEU A 71 -9.93 -8.34 -15.35
N MET A 72 -9.36 -7.72 -14.35
CA MET A 72 -8.15 -8.19 -13.67
C MET A 72 -8.49 -8.57 -12.23
N PRO A 73 -8.04 -9.74 -11.75
CA PRO A 73 -8.15 -10.06 -10.34
C PRO A 73 -7.56 -8.92 -9.48
N TYR A 74 -8.21 -8.59 -8.38
CA TYR A 74 -7.77 -7.57 -7.39
C TYR A 74 -7.72 -6.11 -7.84
N SER A 75 -7.70 -5.81 -9.14
CA SER A 75 -7.59 -4.43 -9.64
C SER A 75 -8.91 -3.96 -10.26
N LEU A 76 -9.22 -2.67 -10.11
CA LEU A 76 -10.45 -2.05 -10.60
C LEU A 76 -10.25 -1.31 -11.93
N ALA A 77 -11.36 -1.00 -12.59
CA ALA A 77 -11.41 -0.39 -13.92
C ALA A 77 -10.50 0.85 -14.14
N PRO A 78 -10.33 1.80 -13.18
CA PRO A 78 -9.43 2.95 -13.40
C PRO A 78 -7.97 2.59 -13.68
N ILE A 79 -7.52 1.41 -13.25
CA ILE A 79 -6.20 0.87 -13.56
C ILE A 79 -6.25 -0.10 -14.73
N SER A 80 -7.18 -1.05 -14.70
CA SER A 80 -7.17 -2.18 -15.61
C SER A 80 -7.56 -1.78 -17.04
N VAL A 81 -8.49 -0.84 -17.23
CA VAL A 81 -8.90 -0.37 -18.55
C VAL A 81 -7.76 0.33 -19.29
N PRO A 82 -7.10 1.38 -18.75
CA PRO A 82 -5.95 1.99 -19.42
C PRO A 82 -4.84 1.00 -19.71
N LEU A 83 -4.58 0.08 -18.77
CA LEU A 83 -3.53 -0.92 -18.90
C LEU A 83 -3.81 -1.89 -20.06
N SER A 84 -5.03 -2.40 -20.16
CA SER A 84 -5.43 -3.27 -21.27
C SER A 84 -5.37 -2.56 -22.63
N LEU A 85 -5.73 -1.27 -22.67
CA LEU A 85 -5.61 -0.45 -23.88
C LEU A 85 -4.14 -0.26 -24.28
N LEU A 86 -3.25 -0.01 -23.35
CA LEU A 86 -1.80 0.11 -23.61
C LEU A 86 -1.23 -1.20 -24.19
N TYR A 87 -1.62 -2.36 -23.65
CA TYR A 87 -1.22 -3.66 -24.20
C TYR A 87 -1.80 -3.92 -25.59
N ARG A 88 -3.00 -3.41 -25.91
CA ARG A 88 -3.54 -3.49 -27.28
C ARG A 88 -2.78 -2.63 -28.27
N LEU A 89 -2.32 -1.45 -27.84
CA LEU A 89 -1.59 -0.51 -28.69
C LEU A 89 -0.12 -0.92 -28.90
N LEU A 90 0.55 -1.34 -27.84
CA LEU A 90 1.98 -1.68 -27.83
C LEU A 90 2.22 -2.96 -26.99
N PRO A 91 1.89 -4.14 -27.53
CA PRO A 91 1.90 -5.41 -26.79
C PRO A 91 3.30 -5.90 -26.42
N GLN A 92 4.37 -5.30 -27.00
CA GLN A 92 5.77 -5.67 -26.72
C GLN A 92 6.28 -5.07 -25.40
N LEU A 93 5.67 -3.99 -24.91
CA LEU A 93 6.13 -3.32 -23.69
C LEU A 93 5.49 -3.96 -22.45
N PRO A 94 6.25 -4.13 -21.38
CA PRO A 94 5.77 -4.68 -20.11
C PRO A 94 5.03 -3.60 -19.30
N TRP A 95 3.84 -3.19 -19.75
CA TRP A 95 3.10 -2.05 -19.18
C TRP A 95 2.77 -2.20 -17.70
N TYR A 96 2.45 -3.44 -17.25
CA TYR A 96 2.11 -3.66 -15.85
C TYR A 96 3.27 -3.34 -14.90
N PRO A 97 4.47 -3.93 -15.04
CA PRO A 97 5.60 -3.54 -14.19
C PRO A 97 6.04 -2.07 -14.39
N LEU A 98 5.96 -1.53 -15.61
CA LEU A 98 6.26 -0.11 -15.84
C LEU A 98 5.30 0.81 -15.07
N MET A 99 4.01 0.49 -15.06
CA MET A 99 3.02 1.22 -14.27
C MET A 99 3.37 1.17 -12.76
N LEU A 100 3.71 0.00 -12.24
CA LEU A 100 4.12 -0.13 -10.83
C LEU A 100 5.34 0.72 -10.51
N LEU A 101 6.38 0.70 -11.37
CA LEU A 101 7.59 1.52 -11.20
C LEU A 101 7.30 3.03 -11.28
N ILE A 102 6.41 3.45 -12.16
CA ILE A 102 6.01 4.86 -12.25
C ILE A 102 5.25 5.30 -11.00
N LEU A 103 4.31 4.48 -10.52
CA LEU A 103 3.52 4.80 -9.34
C LEU A 103 4.38 4.85 -8.06
N ILE A 104 5.31 3.89 -7.90
CA ILE A 104 6.19 3.88 -6.73
C ILE A 104 7.16 5.06 -6.75
N GLY A 105 7.76 5.37 -7.91
CA GLY A 105 8.65 6.52 -8.07
C GLY A 105 7.93 7.85 -7.84
N ALA A 106 6.70 8.00 -8.35
CA ALA A 106 5.88 9.18 -8.07
C ALA A 106 5.55 9.31 -6.58
N SER A 107 5.22 8.21 -5.91
CA SER A 107 4.89 8.18 -4.47
C SER A 107 6.09 8.60 -3.61
N TRP A 108 7.27 8.06 -3.88
CA TRP A 108 8.50 8.44 -3.19
C TRP A 108 8.93 9.87 -3.53
N SER A 109 8.75 10.31 -4.79
CA SER A 109 9.01 11.70 -5.18
C SER A 109 8.20 12.68 -4.33
N ILE A 110 6.90 12.43 -4.17
CA ILE A 110 6.00 13.28 -3.36
C ILE A 110 6.47 13.26 -1.90
N SER A 111 6.76 12.10 -1.34
CA SER A 111 7.20 11.95 0.05
C SER A 111 8.51 12.71 0.30
N LEU A 112 9.50 12.56 -0.57
CA LEU A 112 10.78 13.26 -0.48
C LEU A 112 10.63 14.78 -0.64
N ILE A 113 9.81 15.24 -1.60
CA ILE A 113 9.54 16.66 -1.80
C ILE A 113 8.89 17.27 -0.54
N GLN A 114 7.93 16.58 0.08
CA GLN A 114 7.30 17.04 1.32
C GLN A 114 8.28 17.12 2.48
N VAL A 115 9.16 16.13 2.64
CA VAL A 115 10.23 16.15 3.66
C VAL A 115 11.20 17.29 3.39
N MET A 116 11.68 17.46 2.17
CA MET A 116 12.62 18.53 1.82
C MET A 116 12.02 19.94 1.98
N ARG A 117 10.70 20.09 1.78
CA ARG A 117 9.97 21.35 2.02
C ARG A 117 9.58 21.58 3.48
N SER A 118 9.71 20.57 4.32
CA SER A 118 9.37 20.71 5.74
C SER A 118 10.29 21.70 6.44
N ARG A 119 9.81 22.27 7.56
CA ARG A 119 10.59 23.18 8.41
C ARG A 119 11.45 22.44 9.44
N MET A 120 11.77 21.18 9.17
CA MET A 120 12.65 20.40 10.05
C MET A 120 14.08 20.91 9.99
N ASN A 121 14.85 20.65 11.04
CA ASN A 121 16.28 20.91 11.02
C ASN A 121 17.00 20.02 9.97
N ASP A 122 18.17 20.43 9.54
CA ASP A 122 18.89 19.75 8.47
C ASP A 122 19.27 18.30 8.80
N PRO A 123 19.73 17.95 10.03
CA PRO A 123 20.02 16.57 10.40
C PRO A 123 18.78 15.66 10.32
N SER A 124 17.63 16.12 10.86
CA SER A 124 16.38 15.36 10.81
C SER A 124 15.86 15.18 9.37
N CYS A 125 15.97 16.23 8.57
CA CYS A 125 15.61 16.17 7.14
C CYS A 125 16.49 15.15 6.40
N LEU A 126 17.81 15.21 6.59
CA LEU A 126 18.75 14.27 5.95
C LEU A 126 18.50 12.83 6.41
N SER A 127 18.25 12.61 7.69
CA SER A 127 17.93 11.28 8.23
C SER A 127 16.67 10.71 7.60
N LEU A 128 15.60 11.50 7.46
CA LEU A 128 14.38 11.05 6.81
C LEU A 128 14.56 10.78 5.32
N VAL A 129 15.28 11.63 4.61
CA VAL A 129 15.62 11.40 3.20
C VAL A 129 16.37 10.08 3.04
N THR A 130 17.34 9.79 3.90
CA THR A 130 18.11 8.53 3.88
C THR A 130 17.20 7.33 4.16
N ILE A 131 16.31 7.41 5.15
CA ILE A 131 15.35 6.35 5.47
C ILE A 131 14.42 6.11 4.28
N PHE A 132 13.88 7.18 3.68
CA PHE A 132 12.98 7.06 2.52
C PHE A 132 13.67 6.46 1.31
N LEU A 133 14.94 6.81 1.05
CA LEU A 133 15.72 6.18 -0.02
C LEU A 133 15.96 4.69 0.25
N ALA A 134 16.26 4.30 1.48
CA ALA A 134 16.39 2.90 1.83
C ALA A 134 15.07 2.14 1.62
N CYS A 135 13.94 2.73 2.03
CA CYS A 135 12.61 2.17 1.82
C CYS A 135 12.26 2.09 0.33
N ASP A 136 12.67 3.08 -0.48
CA ASP A 136 12.46 3.11 -1.93
C ASP A 136 13.22 1.96 -2.62
N VAL A 137 14.51 1.78 -2.31
CA VAL A 137 15.30 0.63 -2.80
C VAL A 137 14.62 -0.68 -2.44
N ILE A 138 14.23 -0.86 -1.18
CA ILE A 138 13.58 -2.08 -0.70
C ILE A 138 12.25 -2.31 -1.42
N SER A 139 11.40 -1.31 -1.51
CA SER A 139 10.09 -1.43 -2.15
C SER A 139 10.19 -1.63 -3.67
N THR A 140 11.27 -1.17 -4.30
CA THR A 140 11.57 -1.44 -5.71
C THR A 140 12.06 -2.86 -5.93
N MET A 141 12.92 -3.38 -5.04
CA MET A 141 13.40 -4.77 -5.13
C MET A 141 12.27 -5.78 -4.85
N TYR A 142 11.37 -5.46 -3.93
CA TYR A 142 10.18 -6.26 -3.61
C TYR A 142 8.91 -5.61 -4.18
N LEU A 143 8.94 -5.38 -5.49
CA LEU A 143 7.88 -4.68 -6.20
C LEU A 143 6.58 -5.50 -6.18
N THR A 144 5.62 -5.08 -5.39
CA THR A 144 4.29 -5.69 -5.35
C THR A 144 3.20 -4.63 -5.52
N PHE A 145 2.11 -5.00 -6.18
CA PHE A 145 0.96 -4.10 -6.32
C PHE A 145 0.36 -3.70 -4.97
N THR A 146 0.54 -4.53 -3.94
CA THR A 146 0.14 -4.24 -2.55
C THR A 146 0.89 -3.04 -1.99
N ILE A 147 2.23 -3.06 -2.05
CA ILE A 147 3.10 -1.98 -1.55
C ILE A 147 2.89 -0.73 -2.39
N VAL A 148 2.85 -0.86 -3.72
CA VAL A 148 2.63 0.26 -4.63
C VAL A 148 1.29 0.94 -4.38
N SER A 149 0.21 0.16 -4.21
CA SER A 149 -1.12 0.67 -3.86
C SER A 149 -1.09 1.50 -2.57
N PHE A 150 -0.54 0.92 -1.49
CA PHE A 150 -0.41 1.58 -0.20
C PHE A 150 0.36 2.89 -0.29
N LEU A 151 1.53 2.89 -0.93
CA LEU A 151 2.36 4.08 -1.09
C LEU A 151 1.69 5.14 -1.95
N THR A 152 1.00 4.73 -3.02
CA THR A 152 0.32 5.66 -3.93
C THR A 152 -0.85 6.36 -3.24
N VAL A 153 -1.68 5.63 -2.50
CA VAL A 153 -2.75 6.24 -1.69
C VAL A 153 -2.16 7.13 -0.61
N SER A 154 -1.11 6.68 0.08
CA SER A 154 -0.43 7.47 1.12
C SER A 154 0.13 8.78 0.57
N ALA A 155 0.79 8.76 -0.59
CA ALA A 155 1.29 9.96 -1.25
C ALA A 155 0.16 10.93 -1.63
N GLY A 156 -0.96 10.40 -2.14
CA GLY A 156 -2.15 11.19 -2.44
C GLY A 156 -2.74 11.86 -1.19
N LEU A 157 -2.88 11.10 -0.10
CA LEU A 157 -3.34 11.61 1.20
C LEU A 157 -2.36 12.66 1.77
N MET A 158 -1.05 12.45 1.65
CA MET A 158 -0.03 13.44 2.05
C MET A 158 -0.21 14.77 1.31
N LEU A 159 -0.53 14.76 0.02
CA LEU A 159 -0.79 15.99 -0.74
C LEU A 159 -2.05 16.71 -0.25
N LEU A 160 -3.16 16.01 -0.07
CA LEU A 160 -4.43 16.61 0.36
C LEU A 160 -4.37 17.12 1.80
N VAL A 161 -3.89 16.26 2.72
CA VAL A 161 -3.89 16.54 4.16
C VAL A 161 -2.75 17.49 4.52
N GLY A 162 -1.55 17.29 3.99
CA GLY A 162 -0.40 18.16 4.24
C GLY A 162 -0.66 19.60 3.87
N ARG A 163 -1.29 19.84 2.72
CA ARG A 163 -1.72 21.17 2.33
C ARG A 163 -2.77 21.74 3.27
N SER A 164 -3.76 20.96 3.65
CA SER A 164 -4.81 21.37 4.57
C SER A 164 -4.27 21.70 5.97
N ALA A 165 -3.17 21.07 6.38
CA ALA A 165 -2.51 21.33 7.66
C ALA A 165 -1.80 22.70 7.71
N PHE A 166 -1.24 23.14 6.57
CA PHE A 166 -0.35 24.29 6.54
C PHE A 166 -0.92 25.52 5.82
N ALA A 167 -1.95 25.37 5.00
CA ALA A 167 -2.57 26.47 4.24
C ALA A 167 -4.09 26.47 4.42
N ARG A 168 -4.63 27.63 4.85
CA ARG A 168 -6.07 27.86 4.93
C ARG A 168 -6.66 28.34 3.58
N ASP A 169 -6.00 28.04 2.47
CA ASP A 169 -6.45 28.44 1.14
C ASP A 169 -7.60 27.54 0.69
N PRO A 170 -8.80 28.09 0.45
CA PRO A 170 -9.96 27.32 -0.01
C PRO A 170 -9.86 26.91 -1.49
N ARG A 171 -8.92 27.48 -2.26
CA ARG A 171 -8.80 27.22 -3.70
C ARG A 171 -8.33 25.79 -3.95
N VAL A 172 -8.88 25.19 -5.01
CA VAL A 172 -8.39 23.92 -5.54
C VAL A 172 -7.11 24.17 -6.31
N HIS A 173 -6.08 23.40 -6.02
CA HIS A 173 -4.79 23.48 -6.68
C HIS A 173 -4.47 22.19 -7.44
N ALA A 174 -3.55 22.25 -8.38
CA ALA A 174 -3.10 21.08 -9.13
C ALA A 174 -2.65 19.93 -8.21
N SER A 175 -2.03 20.24 -7.07
CA SER A 175 -1.66 19.21 -6.07
C SER A 175 -2.85 18.47 -5.46
N ASP A 176 -4.01 19.14 -5.32
CA ASP A 176 -5.21 18.49 -4.79
C ASP A 176 -5.77 17.50 -5.82
N VAL A 177 -5.75 17.88 -7.10
CA VAL A 177 -6.16 17.00 -8.21
C VAL A 177 -5.21 15.81 -8.33
N VAL A 178 -3.90 16.05 -8.31
CA VAL A 178 -2.89 14.98 -8.32
C VAL A 178 -3.09 14.04 -7.13
N GLY A 179 -3.33 14.59 -5.93
CA GLY A 179 -3.60 13.80 -4.73
C GLY A 179 -4.82 12.90 -4.89
N LEU A 180 -5.93 13.43 -5.41
CA LEU A 180 -7.15 12.64 -5.68
C LEU A 180 -6.91 11.56 -6.73
N VAL A 181 -6.22 11.87 -7.82
CA VAL A 181 -5.89 10.90 -8.87
C VAL A 181 -5.05 9.76 -8.29
N LEU A 182 -4.02 10.07 -7.50
CA LEU A 182 -3.19 9.05 -6.87
C LEU A 182 -3.99 8.18 -5.89
N ILE A 183 -4.90 8.76 -5.10
CA ILE A 183 -5.77 8.00 -4.21
C ILE A 183 -6.64 7.03 -5.00
N VAL A 184 -7.27 7.48 -6.07
CA VAL A 184 -8.13 6.63 -6.91
C VAL A 184 -7.32 5.55 -7.61
N LEU A 185 -6.16 5.88 -8.20
CA LEU A 185 -5.29 4.90 -8.86
C LEU A 185 -4.73 3.87 -7.87
N GLY A 186 -4.23 4.32 -6.72
CA GLY A 186 -3.70 3.42 -5.70
C GLY A 186 -4.80 2.52 -5.13
N TYR A 187 -5.99 3.06 -4.87
CA TYR A 187 -7.13 2.25 -4.43
C TYR A 187 -7.60 1.27 -5.53
N ALA A 188 -7.66 1.71 -6.78
CA ALA A 188 -8.02 0.86 -7.90
C ALA A 188 -7.02 -0.26 -8.17
N LEU A 189 -5.75 -0.06 -7.82
CA LEU A 189 -4.71 -1.08 -7.94
C LEU A 189 -4.92 -2.24 -6.95
N ARG A 190 -5.20 -1.91 -5.68
CA ARG A 190 -5.57 -2.89 -4.63
C ARG A 190 -6.42 -2.22 -3.54
N PRO A 191 -7.74 -2.42 -3.53
CA PRO A 191 -8.65 -1.77 -2.59
C PRO A 191 -8.28 -1.96 -1.11
N GLU A 192 -7.88 -3.17 -0.71
CA GLU A 192 -7.54 -3.50 0.68
C GLU A 192 -6.34 -2.69 1.18
N SER A 193 -5.29 -2.60 0.36
CA SER A 193 -4.09 -1.81 0.70
C SER A 193 -4.39 -0.32 0.76
N GLY A 194 -5.26 0.15 -0.14
CA GLY A 194 -5.78 1.52 -0.10
C GLY A 194 -6.54 1.81 1.19
N GLN A 195 -7.40 0.90 1.64
CA GLN A 195 -8.13 1.02 2.91
C GLN A 195 -7.19 1.11 4.10
N VAL A 196 -6.14 0.28 4.15
CA VAL A 196 -5.11 0.34 5.20
C VAL A 196 -4.43 1.71 5.23
N ALA A 197 -4.09 2.28 4.06
CA ALA A 197 -3.54 3.63 3.99
C ALA A 197 -4.50 4.68 4.58
N PHE A 198 -5.80 4.63 4.25
CA PHE A 198 -6.81 5.53 4.83
C PHE A 198 -6.89 5.39 6.35
N VAL A 199 -6.91 4.16 6.87
CA VAL A 199 -6.98 3.89 8.31
C VAL A 199 -5.75 4.48 9.01
N LEU A 200 -4.55 4.25 8.50
CA LEU A 200 -3.31 4.76 9.10
C LEU A 200 -3.18 6.28 9.02
N PHE A 201 -3.74 6.92 7.99
CA PHE A 201 -3.76 8.38 7.88
C PHE A 201 -4.93 9.06 8.63
N SER A 202 -5.93 8.29 9.06
CA SER A 202 -7.13 8.84 9.72
C SER A 202 -6.84 9.69 10.97
N PRO A 203 -5.92 9.33 11.89
CA PRO A 203 -5.62 10.17 13.05
C PRO A 203 -5.06 11.54 12.64
N PHE A 204 -4.20 11.57 11.60
CA PHE A 204 -3.64 12.81 11.10
C PHE A 204 -4.70 13.67 10.39
N ALA A 205 -5.54 13.05 9.57
CA ALA A 205 -6.64 13.73 8.92
C ALA A 205 -7.62 14.34 9.93
N LEU A 206 -8.00 13.59 10.96
CA LEU A 206 -8.86 14.05 12.05
C LEU A 206 -8.24 15.22 12.81
N TRP A 207 -6.96 15.12 13.15
CA TRP A 207 -6.23 16.22 13.80
C TRP A 207 -6.25 17.50 12.96
N VAL A 208 -5.98 17.40 11.65
CA VAL A 208 -6.01 18.54 10.74
C VAL A 208 -7.42 19.16 10.66
N LEU A 209 -8.45 18.32 10.59
CA LEU A 209 -9.85 18.78 10.55
C LEU A 209 -10.24 19.52 11.84
N VAL A 210 -9.88 18.96 13.01
CA VAL A 210 -10.19 19.57 14.31
C VAL A 210 -9.39 20.84 14.55
N ALA A 211 -8.07 20.83 14.23
CA ALA A 211 -7.20 21.97 14.45
C ALA A 211 -7.51 23.17 13.55
N ASN A 212 -7.85 22.91 12.30
CA ASN A 212 -8.04 23.98 11.32
C ASN A 212 -9.51 24.40 11.13
N ARG A 213 -10.48 23.55 11.46
CA ARG A 213 -11.94 23.76 11.27
C ARG A 213 -12.27 24.37 9.90
N ASN A 214 -11.53 23.98 8.86
CA ASN A 214 -11.63 24.59 7.54
C ASN A 214 -12.51 23.73 6.63
N VAL A 215 -13.57 24.34 6.10
CA VAL A 215 -14.50 23.68 5.14
C VAL A 215 -13.77 23.10 3.94
N ALA A 216 -12.73 23.78 3.42
CA ALA A 216 -11.95 23.30 2.30
C ALA A 216 -11.18 21.99 2.63
N SER A 217 -10.71 21.81 3.86
CA SER A 217 -10.08 20.56 4.30
C SER A 217 -11.08 19.41 4.37
N ILE A 218 -12.28 19.71 4.87
CA ILE A 218 -13.38 18.73 4.91
C ILE A 218 -13.79 18.32 3.49
N SER A 219 -13.96 19.30 2.58
CA SER A 219 -14.37 19.00 1.20
C SER A 219 -13.34 18.17 0.45
N ARG A 220 -12.02 18.41 0.65
CA ARG A 220 -10.95 17.58 0.05
C ARG A 220 -10.99 16.13 0.56
N MET A 221 -11.15 15.94 1.86
CA MET A 221 -11.27 14.59 2.43
C MET A 221 -12.54 13.89 1.97
N LEU A 222 -13.66 14.61 1.92
CA LEU A 222 -14.91 14.07 1.39
C LEU A 222 -14.77 13.69 -0.10
N ALA A 223 -14.12 14.50 -0.91
CA ALA A 223 -13.84 14.21 -2.31
C ALA A 223 -12.99 12.93 -2.47
N ALA A 224 -12.00 12.72 -1.58
CA ALA A 224 -11.20 11.49 -1.57
C ALA A 224 -12.06 10.26 -1.26
N VAL A 225 -12.90 10.33 -0.21
CA VAL A 225 -13.80 9.23 0.17
C VAL A 225 -14.82 8.94 -0.94
N LEU A 226 -15.42 9.99 -1.51
CA LEU A 226 -16.37 9.84 -2.64
C LEU A 226 -15.70 9.26 -3.88
N GLY A 227 -14.48 9.69 -4.20
CA GLY A 227 -13.69 9.15 -5.31
C GLY A 227 -13.43 7.65 -5.14
N VAL A 228 -13.05 7.22 -3.94
CA VAL A 228 -12.85 5.81 -3.60
C VAL A 228 -14.16 5.02 -3.66
N ALA A 229 -15.24 5.55 -3.08
CA ALA A 229 -16.55 4.89 -3.09
C ALA A 229 -17.08 4.72 -4.52
N LEU A 230 -16.94 5.75 -5.36
CA LEU A 230 -17.31 5.70 -6.77
C LEU A 230 -16.46 4.67 -7.54
N CYS A 231 -15.14 4.67 -7.31
CA CYS A 231 -14.24 3.70 -7.91
C CYS A 231 -14.64 2.25 -7.55
N ALA A 232 -14.93 1.99 -6.28
CA ALA A 232 -15.38 0.69 -5.79
C ALA A 232 -16.73 0.29 -6.41
N GLY A 233 -17.71 1.20 -6.40
CA GLY A 233 -19.05 0.94 -6.95
C GLY A 233 -19.03 0.67 -8.45
N VAL A 234 -18.31 1.48 -9.22
CA VAL A 234 -18.13 1.28 -10.67
C VAL A 234 -17.38 -0.03 -10.94
N GLY A 235 -16.34 -0.34 -10.16
CA GLY A 235 -15.60 -1.58 -10.31
C GLY A 235 -16.48 -2.81 -10.08
N GLN A 236 -17.25 -2.85 -9.01
CA GLN A 236 -18.19 -3.95 -8.74
C GLN A 236 -19.28 -4.07 -9.78
N ALA A 237 -19.89 -2.95 -10.19
CA ALA A 237 -20.90 -2.95 -11.24
C ALA A 237 -20.34 -3.50 -12.56
N ALA A 238 -19.10 -3.16 -12.90
CA ALA A 238 -18.43 -3.63 -14.08
C ALA A 238 -18.27 -5.17 -14.09
N TYR A 239 -17.85 -5.79 -12.98
CA TYR A 239 -17.78 -7.25 -12.86
C TYR A 239 -19.16 -7.89 -12.96
N ARG A 240 -20.13 -7.41 -12.16
CA ARG A 240 -21.49 -7.98 -12.12
C ARG A 240 -22.24 -7.87 -13.45
N SER A 241 -21.89 -6.90 -14.30
CA SER A 241 -22.51 -6.73 -15.63
C SER A 241 -21.81 -7.48 -16.76
N THR A 242 -20.68 -8.12 -16.47
CA THR A 242 -19.90 -8.80 -17.53
C THR A 242 -20.14 -10.31 -17.48
N PRO A 243 -20.63 -10.92 -18.59
CA PRO A 243 -20.89 -12.36 -18.67
C PRO A 243 -19.68 -13.21 -18.26
N GLY A 244 -19.90 -14.16 -17.34
CA GLY A 244 -18.88 -15.04 -16.78
C GLY A 244 -18.05 -14.44 -15.65
N TRP A 245 -18.33 -13.19 -15.23
CA TRP A 245 -17.65 -12.53 -14.10
C TRP A 245 -18.62 -12.06 -13.02
N GLU A 246 -19.92 -12.36 -13.16
CA GLU A 246 -20.98 -11.85 -12.27
C GLU A 246 -20.78 -12.27 -10.82
N THR A 247 -20.35 -13.51 -10.62
CA THR A 247 -20.10 -14.12 -9.29
C THR A 247 -18.72 -13.85 -8.72
N TYR A 248 -17.80 -13.33 -9.56
CA TYR A 248 -16.40 -13.13 -9.15
C TYR A 248 -16.23 -12.26 -7.88
N PRO A 249 -16.96 -11.15 -7.68
CA PRO A 249 -16.86 -10.38 -6.44
C PRO A 249 -17.22 -11.19 -5.19
N ASP A 250 -18.22 -12.05 -5.28
CA ASP A 250 -18.69 -12.88 -4.19
C ASP A 250 -17.71 -14.04 -3.91
N TYR A 251 -17.21 -14.68 -4.98
CA TYR A 251 -16.14 -15.67 -4.90
C TYR A 251 -14.87 -15.10 -4.24
N LEU A 252 -14.42 -13.92 -4.67
CA LEU A 252 -13.28 -13.24 -4.10
C LEU A 252 -13.49 -12.87 -2.62
N ALA A 253 -14.70 -12.45 -2.25
CA ALA A 253 -15.05 -12.14 -0.86
C ALA A 253 -15.04 -13.39 0.02
N ALA A 254 -15.57 -14.52 -0.45
CA ALA A 254 -15.54 -15.80 0.24
C ALA A 254 -14.10 -16.33 0.39
N GLY A 255 -13.33 -16.33 -0.72
CA GLY A 255 -11.93 -16.76 -0.71
C GLY A 255 -11.05 -15.96 0.26
N ARG A 256 -11.25 -14.64 0.37
CA ARG A 256 -10.49 -13.78 1.31
C ARG A 256 -10.73 -14.12 2.78
N ARG A 257 -11.90 -14.65 3.13
CA ARG A 257 -12.18 -15.11 4.50
C ARG A 257 -11.48 -16.41 4.84
N SER A 258 -11.10 -17.17 3.83
CA SER A 258 -10.60 -18.53 4.00
C SER A 258 -9.10 -18.67 3.74
N LEU A 259 -8.56 -18.02 2.72
CA LEU A 259 -7.25 -18.35 2.17
C LEU A 259 -6.04 -17.78 2.94
N ASP A 260 -6.22 -16.70 3.70
CA ASP A 260 -5.12 -16.03 4.41
C ASP A 260 -4.91 -16.52 5.85
N TYR A 261 -5.62 -17.55 6.28
CA TYR A 261 -5.50 -18.15 7.61
C TYR A 261 -4.62 -19.43 7.57
N PRO A 262 -4.14 -19.93 8.72
CA PRO A 262 -3.45 -21.22 8.78
C PRO A 262 -4.33 -22.35 8.24
N ASP A 263 -3.74 -23.31 7.55
CA ASP A 263 -4.49 -24.40 6.94
C ASP A 263 -5.11 -25.29 8.01
N LEU A 264 -6.36 -25.73 7.78
CA LEU A 264 -7.02 -26.69 8.65
C LEU A 264 -6.46 -28.10 8.41
N PRO A 265 -6.40 -28.96 9.46
CA PRO A 265 -6.11 -30.37 9.29
C PRO A 265 -7.04 -31.04 8.27
N VAL A 266 -6.55 -32.08 7.59
CA VAL A 266 -7.31 -32.79 6.56
C VAL A 266 -8.66 -33.29 7.08
N GLU A 267 -8.70 -33.77 8.32
CA GLU A 267 -9.91 -34.27 8.97
C GLU A 267 -10.98 -33.18 9.16
N GLU A 268 -10.54 -31.97 9.51
CA GLU A 268 -11.44 -30.83 9.67
C GLU A 268 -11.95 -30.31 8.32
N VAL A 269 -11.09 -30.28 7.30
CA VAL A 269 -11.51 -29.92 5.94
C VAL A 269 -12.56 -30.91 5.43
N ARG A 270 -12.34 -32.21 5.63
CA ARG A 270 -13.30 -33.27 5.23
C ARG A 270 -14.56 -33.30 6.07
N ALA A 271 -14.55 -32.78 7.30
CA ALA A 271 -15.77 -32.57 8.07
C ALA A 271 -16.66 -31.45 7.47
N ILE A 272 -16.03 -30.43 6.83
CA ILE A 272 -16.70 -29.33 6.15
C ILE A 272 -17.19 -29.76 4.76
N ALA A 273 -16.38 -30.55 4.05
CA ALA A 273 -16.60 -31.01 2.68
C ALA A 273 -16.20 -32.52 2.57
N PRO A 274 -17.11 -33.44 2.96
CA PRO A 274 -16.84 -34.88 2.96
C PRO A 274 -16.56 -35.46 1.56
N GLU A 275 -16.94 -34.76 0.52
CA GLU A 275 -16.70 -35.11 -0.88
C GLU A 275 -15.24 -34.96 -1.30
N LEU A 276 -14.42 -34.20 -0.57
CA LEU A 276 -13.02 -33.98 -0.91
C LEU A 276 -12.14 -35.20 -0.62
N SER A 277 -11.32 -35.58 -1.60
CA SER A 277 -10.23 -36.53 -1.40
C SER A 277 -9.06 -35.90 -0.62
N GLU A 278 -8.09 -36.69 -0.19
CA GLU A 278 -6.86 -36.18 0.44
C GLU A 278 -6.04 -35.37 -0.58
N GLU A 279 -6.08 -35.75 -1.85
CA GLU A 279 -5.43 -35.03 -2.94
C GLU A 279 -6.07 -33.64 -3.17
N ASP A 280 -7.39 -33.53 -3.09
CA ASP A 280 -8.10 -32.25 -3.20
C ASP A 280 -7.72 -31.33 -2.04
N VAL A 281 -7.60 -31.84 -0.82
CA VAL A 281 -7.15 -31.08 0.32
C VAL A 281 -5.69 -30.64 0.16
N ALA A 282 -4.82 -31.49 -0.40
CA ALA A 282 -3.45 -31.10 -0.70
C ALA A 282 -3.41 -29.97 -1.75
N LEU A 283 -4.24 -30.04 -2.81
CA LEU A 283 -4.37 -28.97 -3.80
C LEU A 283 -4.88 -27.67 -3.17
N LEU A 284 -5.86 -27.76 -2.25
CA LEU A 284 -6.34 -26.60 -1.49
C LEU A 284 -5.22 -25.90 -0.72
N HIS A 285 -4.35 -26.67 -0.04
CA HIS A 285 -3.22 -26.15 0.72
C HIS A 285 -2.14 -25.52 -0.17
N GLU A 286 -2.00 -26.00 -1.40
CA GLU A 286 -1.11 -25.45 -2.43
C GLU A 286 -1.76 -24.33 -3.26
N TRP A 287 -2.97 -23.86 -2.88
CA TRP A 287 -3.71 -22.81 -3.56
C TRP A 287 -4.12 -23.14 -5.00
N MET A 288 -4.32 -24.41 -5.30
CA MET A 288 -4.74 -24.89 -6.62
C MET A 288 -6.25 -25.20 -6.65
N PHE A 289 -7.05 -24.18 -6.84
CA PHE A 289 -8.54 -24.28 -6.91
C PHE A 289 -8.99 -24.27 -8.35
N ILE A 290 -8.74 -25.34 -9.08
CA ILE A 290 -9.03 -25.41 -10.53
C ILE A 290 -10.50 -25.76 -10.78
N ASP A 291 -11.10 -26.52 -9.89
CA ASP A 291 -12.48 -27.00 -10.04
C ASP A 291 -13.44 -26.10 -9.24
N GLU A 292 -14.23 -25.30 -9.98
CA GLU A 292 -15.21 -24.37 -9.38
C GLU A 292 -16.42 -25.10 -8.79
N ASP A 293 -16.73 -26.33 -9.23
CA ASP A 293 -17.80 -27.15 -8.68
C ASP A 293 -17.44 -27.65 -7.28
N VAL A 294 -16.14 -27.85 -7.04
CA VAL A 294 -15.59 -28.28 -5.74
C VAL A 294 -15.23 -27.08 -4.86
N PHE A 295 -14.44 -26.15 -5.41
CA PHE A 295 -13.92 -24.99 -4.68
C PHE A 295 -14.72 -23.71 -4.98
N GLY A 296 -16.03 -23.83 -4.95
CA GLY A 296 -16.96 -22.73 -5.20
C GLY A 296 -17.18 -21.80 -3.99
N ILE A 297 -18.07 -20.83 -4.15
CA ILE A 297 -18.42 -19.82 -3.14
C ILE A 297 -18.90 -20.48 -1.85
N ASP A 298 -19.73 -21.53 -1.95
CA ASP A 298 -20.29 -22.24 -0.80
C ASP A 298 -19.22 -22.96 0.01
N PHE A 299 -18.27 -23.60 -0.67
CA PHE A 299 -17.11 -24.21 -0.02
C PHE A 299 -16.30 -23.17 0.74
N PHE A 300 -15.87 -22.09 0.08
CA PHE A 300 -15.06 -21.06 0.72
C PHE A 300 -15.79 -20.33 1.84
N SER A 301 -17.11 -20.20 1.77
CA SER A 301 -17.90 -19.62 2.85
C SER A 301 -17.87 -20.49 4.10
N ARG A 302 -18.13 -21.79 3.96
CA ARG A 302 -18.08 -22.78 5.08
C ARG A 302 -16.67 -22.92 5.64
N TYR A 303 -15.68 -23.02 4.76
CA TYR A 303 -14.27 -23.13 5.12
C TYR A 303 -13.77 -21.87 5.82
N GLY A 304 -14.19 -20.69 5.38
CA GLY A 304 -13.88 -19.42 6.01
C GLY A 304 -14.50 -19.27 7.39
N GLU A 305 -15.75 -19.68 7.57
CA GLU A 305 -16.42 -19.68 8.87
C GLU A 305 -15.71 -20.58 9.89
N ALA A 306 -15.24 -21.73 9.47
CA ALA A 306 -14.48 -22.64 10.34
C ALA A 306 -13.08 -22.08 10.73
N ARG A 307 -12.51 -21.23 9.91
CA ARG A 307 -11.16 -20.64 10.12
C ARG A 307 -11.16 -19.25 10.76
N GLU A 308 -12.24 -18.50 10.63
CA GLU A 308 -12.31 -17.11 11.12
C GLU A 308 -12.55 -17.06 12.63
N HIS A 309 -11.61 -17.61 13.43
CA HIS A 309 -11.68 -17.53 14.88
C HIS A 309 -10.62 -16.57 15.43
N ILE A 310 -11.09 -15.56 16.18
CA ILE A 310 -10.22 -14.77 17.04
C ILE A 310 -9.99 -15.59 18.31
N SER A 311 -8.81 -16.14 18.50
CA SER A 311 -8.46 -16.95 19.68
C SER A 311 -7.15 -16.53 20.32
N LEU A 312 -7.01 -16.83 21.62
CA LEU A 312 -5.75 -16.64 22.34
C LEU A 312 -4.69 -17.66 21.91
N ASP A 313 -5.09 -18.83 21.43
CA ASP A 313 -4.20 -19.86 20.92
C ASP A 313 -3.58 -19.37 19.60
N ASN A 314 -4.36 -18.79 18.69
CA ASN A 314 -3.85 -18.11 17.50
C ASN A 314 -2.81 -17.03 17.85
N ALA A 315 -3.06 -16.26 18.92
CA ALA A 315 -2.12 -15.24 19.38
C ALA A 315 -0.82 -15.88 19.91
N ARG A 316 -0.90 -17.00 20.62
CA ARG A 316 0.26 -17.73 21.14
C ARG A 316 1.13 -18.27 20.00
N ASP A 317 0.51 -18.88 18.99
CA ASP A 317 1.21 -19.42 17.83
C ASP A 317 1.84 -18.31 16.98
N ALA A 318 1.09 -17.22 16.76
CA ALA A 318 1.60 -16.04 16.07
C ALA A 318 2.75 -15.36 16.82
N LEU A 319 2.72 -15.32 18.16
CA LEU A 319 3.83 -14.79 18.98
C LEU A 319 5.09 -15.66 18.91
N GLY A 320 4.94 -16.97 18.64
CA GLY A 320 6.08 -17.86 18.34
C GLY A 320 6.74 -17.57 16.99
N ALA A 321 6.08 -16.91 16.08
CA ALA A 321 6.60 -16.64 14.75
C ALA A 321 7.63 -15.50 14.74
N LYS A 322 8.79 -15.74 14.09
CA LYS A 322 9.85 -14.71 13.93
C LYS A 322 9.38 -13.44 13.23
N THR A 323 8.35 -13.55 12.39
CA THR A 323 7.69 -12.42 11.69
C THR A 323 7.01 -11.45 12.64
N THR A 324 6.45 -11.94 13.76
CA THR A 324 5.82 -11.09 14.77
C THR A 324 6.84 -10.22 15.49
N TYR A 325 8.01 -10.75 15.85
CA TYR A 325 9.07 -9.96 16.46
C TYR A 325 9.60 -8.88 15.53
N ALA A 326 9.68 -9.19 14.24
CA ALA A 326 10.08 -8.21 13.25
C ALA A 326 9.05 -7.08 13.07
N LEU A 327 7.75 -7.40 13.10
CA LEU A 327 6.68 -6.42 13.08
C LEU A 327 6.70 -5.52 14.32
N ILE A 328 6.89 -6.10 15.51
CA ILE A 328 7.03 -5.37 16.75
C ILE A 328 8.25 -4.46 16.70
N GLY A 329 9.40 -4.97 16.22
CA GLY A 329 10.63 -4.19 16.06
C GLY A 329 10.46 -3.03 15.09
N LEU A 330 9.82 -3.23 13.95
CA LEU A 330 9.52 -2.18 12.98
C LEU A 330 8.59 -1.12 13.58
N THR A 331 7.53 -1.53 14.27
CA THR A 331 6.59 -0.63 14.93
C THR A 331 7.30 0.20 16.02
N ALA A 332 8.16 -0.41 16.81
CA ALA A 332 8.96 0.29 17.83
C ALA A 332 9.94 1.27 17.18
N ALA A 333 10.61 0.91 16.10
CA ALA A 333 11.49 1.79 15.34
C ALA A 333 10.74 2.99 14.76
N MET A 334 9.56 2.77 14.15
CA MET A 334 8.71 3.85 13.65
C MET A 334 8.24 4.78 14.78
N ALA A 335 7.87 4.24 15.94
CA ALA A 335 7.51 5.02 17.12
C ALA A 335 8.67 5.85 17.63
N ALA A 336 9.87 5.28 17.71
CA ALA A 336 11.07 5.99 18.12
C ALA A 336 11.45 7.11 17.13
N CYS A 337 11.34 6.86 15.82
CA CYS A 337 11.53 7.88 14.78
C CYS A 337 10.49 9.00 14.90
N ALA A 338 9.22 8.67 15.08
CA ALA A 338 8.17 9.67 15.28
C ALA A 338 8.44 10.51 16.52
N TRP A 339 8.82 9.88 17.63
CA TRP A 339 9.19 10.56 18.88
C TRP A 339 10.40 11.50 18.70
N ALA A 340 11.48 11.02 18.08
CA ALA A 340 12.67 11.82 17.82
C ALA A 340 12.37 13.05 16.95
N LEU A 341 11.48 12.90 15.96
CA LEU A 341 11.06 13.98 15.06
C LEU A 341 10.18 15.04 15.75
N THR A 342 9.43 14.66 16.79
CA THR A 342 8.56 15.58 17.53
C THR A 342 9.31 16.51 18.48
N GLY A 343 10.52 16.15 18.87
CA GLY A 343 11.35 16.94 19.82
C GLY A 343 11.71 18.34 19.35
N ASP A 344 11.77 18.56 18.03
CA ASP A 344 12.20 19.82 17.41
C ASP A 344 11.05 20.75 16.97
N ILE A 345 9.82 20.30 17.03
CA ILE A 345 8.67 21.09 16.54
C ILE A 345 8.00 21.78 17.72
N GLY A 346 8.10 23.11 17.81
CA GLY A 346 7.59 23.96 18.90
C GLY A 346 6.07 23.95 19.14
N ARG A 347 5.35 22.95 18.65
CA ARG A 347 3.96 22.59 18.92
C ARG A 347 3.89 21.17 19.50
N ARG A 348 4.58 20.96 20.59
CA ARG A 348 4.78 19.64 21.21
C ARG A 348 3.50 18.81 21.36
N ASP A 349 2.39 19.41 21.83
CA ASP A 349 1.22 18.63 22.25
C ASP A 349 0.46 17.98 21.08
N GLY A 350 0.26 18.69 19.96
CA GLY A 350 -0.45 18.16 18.81
C GLY A 350 0.31 17.06 18.06
N VAL A 351 1.64 17.22 17.97
CA VAL A 351 2.50 16.26 17.26
C VAL A 351 2.73 15.01 18.12
N CYS A 352 2.85 15.15 19.43
CA CYS A 352 2.90 14.02 20.36
C CYS A 352 1.58 13.20 20.30
N LEU A 353 0.44 13.88 20.30
CA LEU A 353 -0.86 13.21 20.20
C LEU A 353 -1.00 12.46 18.86
N LEU A 354 -0.54 13.07 17.77
CA LEU A 354 -0.51 12.44 16.46
C LEU A 354 0.39 11.21 16.42
N ALA A 355 1.63 11.34 16.90
CA ALA A 355 2.58 10.24 16.97
C ALA A 355 2.01 9.09 17.83
N PHE A 356 1.42 9.41 18.96
CA PHE A 356 0.72 8.45 19.82
C PHE A 356 -0.45 7.77 19.08
N GLY A 357 -1.28 8.53 18.36
CA GLY A 357 -2.38 8.01 17.56
C GLY A 357 -1.92 7.03 16.48
N VAL A 358 -0.87 7.37 15.73
CA VAL A 358 -0.28 6.48 14.71
C VAL A 358 0.28 5.20 15.35
N VAL A 359 1.02 5.33 16.45
CA VAL A 359 1.56 4.17 17.18
C VAL A 359 0.44 3.29 17.72
N LEU A 360 -0.60 3.88 18.30
CA LEU A 360 -1.76 3.13 18.80
C LEU A 360 -2.47 2.40 17.66
N MET A 361 -2.70 3.04 16.52
CA MET A 361 -3.30 2.42 15.35
C MET A 361 -2.46 1.25 14.82
N LEU A 362 -1.15 1.41 14.75
CA LEU A 362 -0.23 0.33 14.38
C LEU A 362 -0.29 -0.82 15.38
N LEU A 363 -0.27 -0.54 16.68
CA LEU A 363 -0.38 -1.56 17.72
C LEU A 363 -1.70 -2.31 17.66
N VAL A 364 -2.82 -1.61 17.45
CA VAL A 364 -4.14 -2.24 17.29
C VAL A 364 -4.18 -3.09 16.03
N SER A 365 -3.65 -2.60 14.91
CA SER A 365 -3.57 -3.38 13.66
C SER A 365 -2.71 -4.63 13.83
N CYS A 366 -1.55 -4.53 14.48
CA CYS A 366 -0.69 -5.66 14.79
C CYS A 366 -1.40 -6.68 15.71
N ALA A 367 -2.07 -6.20 16.76
CA ALA A 367 -2.80 -7.05 17.68
C ALA A 367 -3.92 -7.82 16.95
N LEU A 368 -4.67 -7.17 16.06
CA LEU A 368 -5.71 -7.82 15.27
C LEU A 368 -5.13 -8.87 14.31
N LEU A 369 -4.01 -8.59 13.66
CA LEU A 369 -3.35 -9.57 12.78
C LEU A 369 -2.85 -10.78 13.57
N ILE A 370 -2.29 -10.56 14.76
CA ILE A 370 -1.80 -11.61 15.64
C ILE A 370 -2.96 -12.47 16.14
N LEU A 371 -4.03 -11.86 16.65
CA LEU A 371 -5.20 -12.58 17.19
C LEU A 371 -5.93 -13.40 16.11
N ARG A 372 -5.85 -12.99 14.86
CA ARG A 372 -6.41 -13.73 13.72
C ARG A 372 -5.44 -14.73 13.10
N ALA A 373 -4.24 -14.90 13.66
CA ALA A 373 -3.15 -15.67 13.08
C ALA A 373 -2.80 -15.31 11.62
N ARG A 374 -3.17 -14.09 11.19
CA ARG A 374 -3.01 -13.59 9.81
C ARG A 374 -1.68 -12.89 9.59
N VAL A 375 -0.64 -13.29 10.33
CA VAL A 375 0.71 -12.70 10.23
C VAL A 375 1.51 -13.48 9.18
N ARG A 376 1.16 -13.33 7.90
CA ARG A 376 1.94 -13.96 6.82
C ARG A 376 3.17 -13.12 6.45
N VAL A 377 4.23 -13.82 6.02
CA VAL A 377 5.53 -13.23 5.69
C VAL A 377 5.42 -12.10 4.66
N HIS A 378 4.57 -12.25 3.64
CA HIS A 378 4.36 -11.24 2.59
C HIS A 378 3.59 -9.99 3.06
N VAL A 379 2.86 -10.09 4.19
CA VAL A 379 2.17 -8.94 4.80
C VAL A 379 3.11 -8.14 5.70
N VAL A 380 4.05 -8.83 6.36
CA VAL A 380 4.89 -8.26 7.42
C VAL A 380 6.33 -8.04 6.97
N MET A 381 6.87 -8.92 6.15
CA MET A 381 8.25 -8.84 5.68
C MET A 381 8.44 -9.42 4.28
N PRO A 382 8.86 -8.59 3.33
CA PRO A 382 9.28 -9.03 2.00
C PRO A 382 10.55 -9.91 1.96
N TRP A 383 11.21 -10.15 3.06
CA TRP A 383 12.61 -10.58 3.15
C TRP A 383 12.88 -12.10 3.15
N ARG A 384 11.87 -12.97 3.10
CA ARG A 384 12.09 -14.39 3.36
C ARG A 384 11.69 -15.40 2.29
N SER A 385 11.18 -15.02 1.15
CA SER A 385 10.80 -15.98 0.10
C SER A 385 11.95 -16.42 -0.82
N ALA A 386 13.20 -16.12 -0.46
CA ALA A 386 14.38 -16.61 -1.17
C ALA A 386 15.07 -17.74 -0.39
N ARG A 387 14.49 -18.93 -0.39
CA ARG A 387 15.18 -20.21 -0.21
C ARG A 387 14.60 -21.25 -1.12
#